data_f127ddc9d3fa56aac3b6d4af218fb766
#
_entry.id   f127ddc9d3fa56aac3b6d4af218fb766
#
_cell.length_a   1.000
_cell.length_b   1.000
_cell.length_c   1.000
_cell.angle_alpha   90.00
_cell.angle_beta   90.00
_cell.angle_gamma   90.00
#
_symmetry.space_group_name_H-M   'P 1'
#
loop_
_entity.id
_entity.type
_entity.pdbx_description
1 polymer ?
#
loop_
_entity_poly.entity_id
_entity_poly.type
_entity_poly.pdbx_seq_one_letter_code
_entity_poly.pdbx_strand_id
1 'polypeptide(L)'
;MMNQNFITGEIHLGYRNMMNMEQAQQLVLHTLINLFHSFKKSSIVLAFFFTTYSLADYAEVEAIYETPPVVTKGDAADDPAIWVNKSNPSNSIIFGTDKKSGIYSYNLQGQELSYTNLGNINNIDTRTINVGDDENVSDFTFLFASNRTLGSVDLWVFEDNETREKLENNSWEVPSKPSFRGKSDIIVYGICAGIDPKYGLVAFLTEDTGPRVEVWNLTENGLDLITTFNNGGESEGCVYDDLNRTLFISEEEVRGVLKAYRLDDSFDFSEPYIVDSREGQIGGDPEGVSLYKTPNNSGYLILSSQGDSKFNLYDRNYPYDYITSFRIGSSKSIDNVTDTDGIETINYKLSEEYPEGIMIAQDGLNKDGYRTKRQNFKIVSFKDVLDVLDVTR
;
A
#
# COMPACT_ATOMS: atom_id res chain seq x y z
N MET A 1 -34.73 59.33 7.55
CA MET A 1 -36.15 58.95 7.51
C MET A 1 -36.27 57.65 6.73
N MET A 2 -36.71 56.63 7.44
CA MET A 2 -37.53 55.50 7.00
C MET A 2 -36.96 54.63 5.84
N ASN A 3 -36.99 53.34 5.85
CA ASN A 3 -37.44 52.34 6.82
C ASN A 3 -36.76 50.99 6.45
N GLN A 4 -36.33 50.26 7.44
CA GLN A 4 -35.92 48.88 7.33
C GLN A 4 -37.15 47.98 7.25
N ASN A 5 -37.15 46.97 6.43
CA ASN A 5 -37.95 45.77 6.66
C ASN A 5 -37.13 44.54 6.35
N PHE A 6 -36.77 43.85 7.41
CA PHE A 6 -36.28 42.48 7.42
C PHE A 6 -37.41 41.52 7.07
N ILE A 7 -37.17 40.61 6.14
CA ILE A 7 -37.96 39.39 6.01
C ILE A 7 -37.04 38.22 6.26
N THR A 8 -37.17 37.64 7.44
CA THR A 8 -36.62 36.37 7.83
C THR A 8 -37.46 35.25 7.20
N GLY A 9 -36.91 34.58 6.19
CA GLY A 9 -37.47 33.33 5.65
C GLY A 9 -36.77 32.13 6.30
N GLU A 10 -37.41 31.51 7.27
CA GLU A 10 -37.01 30.20 7.81
C GLU A 10 -37.20 29.15 6.73
N ILE A 11 -36.10 28.57 6.27
CA ILE A 11 -36.13 27.36 5.45
C ILE A 11 -36.19 26.16 6.39
N HIS A 12 -37.37 25.58 6.52
CA HIS A 12 -37.57 24.28 7.12
C HIS A 12 -36.97 23.23 6.20
N LEU A 13 -35.75 22.75 6.53
CA LEU A 13 -35.20 21.50 5.99
C LEU A 13 -35.96 20.33 6.62
N GLY A 14 -36.88 19.77 5.85
CA GLY A 14 -37.53 18.51 6.21
C GLY A 14 -36.51 17.37 6.24
N TYR A 15 -36.29 16.83 7.43
CA TYR A 15 -35.61 15.55 7.61
C TYR A 15 -36.36 14.46 6.83
N ARG A 16 -35.81 14.03 5.71
CA ARG A 16 -36.19 12.77 5.10
C ARG A 16 -35.66 11.63 5.99
N ASN A 17 -36.58 10.95 6.66
CA ASN A 17 -36.29 9.73 7.37
C ASN A 17 -35.64 8.73 6.39
N MET A 18 -34.34 8.51 6.53
CA MET A 18 -33.70 7.35 5.91
C MET A 18 -34.20 6.12 6.67
N MET A 19 -35.00 5.31 6.00
CA MET A 19 -35.45 4.01 6.49
C MET A 19 -34.22 3.11 6.63
N ASN A 20 -34.02 2.50 7.79
CA ASN A 20 -32.94 1.52 7.95
C ASN A 20 -33.26 0.25 7.15
N MET A 21 -32.22 -0.58 6.87
CA MET A 21 -32.36 -1.78 6.04
C MET A 21 -33.41 -2.75 6.56
N GLU A 22 -33.60 -2.84 7.87
CA GLU A 22 -34.57 -3.70 8.51
C GLU A 22 -36.01 -3.23 8.27
N GLN A 23 -36.24 -1.91 8.28
CA GLN A 23 -37.54 -1.33 7.93
C GLN A 23 -37.87 -1.49 6.44
N ALA A 24 -36.87 -1.41 5.57
CA ALA A 24 -37.05 -1.68 4.15
C ALA A 24 -37.38 -3.17 3.88
N GLN A 25 -36.72 -4.10 4.57
CA GLN A 25 -37.03 -5.52 4.50
C GLN A 25 -38.42 -5.86 5.02
N GLN A 26 -38.84 -5.25 6.12
CA GLN A 26 -40.19 -5.41 6.67
C GLN A 26 -41.29 -4.88 5.72
N LEU A 27 -41.02 -3.75 5.06
CA LEU A 27 -41.96 -3.17 4.10
C LEU A 27 -42.12 -4.05 2.85
N VAL A 28 -41.00 -4.59 2.34
CA VAL A 28 -40.99 -5.52 1.20
C VAL A 28 -41.72 -6.81 1.57
N LEU A 29 -41.47 -7.37 2.76
CA LEU A 29 -42.15 -8.58 3.23
C LEU A 29 -43.66 -8.37 3.40
N HIS A 30 -44.11 -7.23 3.93
CA HIS A 30 -45.52 -6.89 4.11
C HIS A 30 -46.23 -6.68 2.76
N THR A 31 -45.55 -6.06 1.80
CA THR A 31 -46.04 -5.88 0.43
C THR A 31 -46.20 -7.22 -0.30
N LEU A 32 -45.25 -8.14 -0.13
CA LEU A 32 -45.33 -9.50 -0.70
C LEU A 32 -46.47 -10.34 -0.08
N ILE A 33 -46.66 -10.26 1.25
CA ILE A 33 -47.75 -10.95 1.92
C ILE A 33 -49.14 -10.46 1.44
N ASN A 34 -49.30 -9.15 1.23
CA ASN A 34 -50.53 -8.59 0.72
C ASN A 34 -50.78 -8.91 -0.75
N LEU A 35 -49.75 -9.06 -1.57
CA LEU A 35 -49.83 -9.58 -2.94
C LEU A 35 -50.29 -11.06 -2.96
N PHE A 36 -49.78 -11.90 -2.06
CA PHE A 36 -50.18 -13.32 -1.96
C PHE A 36 -51.64 -13.52 -1.54
N HIS A 37 -52.20 -12.64 -0.73
CA HIS A 37 -53.62 -12.71 -0.35
C HIS A 37 -54.61 -12.29 -1.45
N SER A 38 -54.15 -11.51 -2.43
CA SER A 38 -54.96 -11.06 -3.58
C SER A 38 -55.07 -12.09 -4.73
N PHE A 39 -54.20 -13.09 -4.77
CA PHE A 39 -54.10 -14.05 -5.90
C PHE A 39 -54.70 -15.43 -5.66
N LYS A 40 -55.74 -15.57 -4.82
CA LYS A 40 -56.42 -16.87 -4.58
C LYS A 40 -57.34 -17.35 -5.70
N LYS A 41 -57.32 -16.77 -6.89
CA LYS A 41 -58.11 -17.30 -8.05
C LYS A 41 -57.41 -17.04 -9.39
N SER A 42 -56.26 -17.64 -9.62
CA SER A 42 -55.79 -17.96 -10.98
C SER A 42 -54.47 -18.74 -10.87
N SER A 43 -54.47 -19.94 -11.45
CA SER A 43 -53.27 -20.80 -11.50
C SER A 43 -52.28 -20.24 -12.52
N ILE A 44 -51.44 -19.28 -12.09
CA ILE A 44 -50.25 -18.90 -12.82
C ILE A 44 -49.08 -19.17 -11.88
N VAL A 45 -48.28 -20.18 -12.20
CA VAL A 45 -47.01 -20.45 -11.53
C VAL A 45 -46.02 -19.36 -11.97
N LEU A 46 -45.87 -18.35 -11.16
CA LEU A 46 -44.82 -17.34 -11.35
C LEU A 46 -43.57 -17.90 -10.65
N ALA A 47 -42.63 -18.40 -11.44
CA ALA A 47 -41.29 -18.75 -10.94
C ALA A 47 -40.56 -17.46 -10.61
N PHE A 48 -40.47 -17.13 -9.34
CA PHE A 48 -39.55 -16.07 -8.86
C PHE A 48 -38.15 -16.65 -8.90
N PHE A 49 -37.37 -16.23 -9.89
CA PHE A 49 -35.92 -16.34 -9.82
C PHE A 49 -35.44 -15.35 -8.75
N PHE A 50 -35.18 -15.83 -7.53
CA PHE A 50 -34.32 -15.13 -6.61
C PHE A 50 -32.92 -15.22 -7.19
N THR A 51 -32.48 -14.20 -7.90
CA THR A 51 -31.03 -13.95 -8.03
C THR A 51 -30.55 -13.60 -6.64
N THR A 52 -30.03 -14.59 -5.93
CA THR A 52 -29.11 -14.30 -4.83
C THR A 52 -27.97 -13.56 -5.46
N TYR A 53 -27.89 -12.24 -5.24
CA TYR A 53 -26.61 -11.57 -5.34
C TYR A 53 -25.74 -12.22 -4.27
N SER A 54 -24.93 -13.18 -4.66
CA SER A 54 -23.78 -13.57 -3.91
C SER A 54 -22.97 -12.26 -3.77
N LEU A 55 -22.85 -11.75 -2.56
CA LEU A 55 -21.75 -10.87 -2.25
C LEU A 55 -20.53 -11.67 -2.70
N ALA A 56 -19.76 -11.18 -3.66
CA ALA A 56 -18.57 -11.86 -4.09
C ALA A 56 -17.72 -12.07 -2.84
N ASP A 57 -17.65 -13.32 -2.36
CA ASP A 57 -16.68 -13.68 -1.34
C ASP A 57 -15.33 -13.53 -2.00
N TYR A 58 -14.62 -12.44 -1.64
CA TYR A 58 -13.23 -12.32 -2.04
C TYR A 58 -12.46 -13.47 -1.41
N ALA A 59 -11.53 -14.00 -2.16
CA ALA A 59 -10.63 -14.99 -1.61
C ALA A 59 -9.86 -14.39 -0.43
N GLU A 60 -9.65 -15.17 0.61
CA GLU A 60 -8.95 -14.75 1.81
C GLU A 60 -7.65 -15.55 1.99
N VAL A 61 -6.60 -14.85 2.41
CA VAL A 61 -5.35 -15.42 2.90
C VAL A 61 -5.20 -15.07 4.37
N GLU A 62 -4.38 -15.82 5.11
CA GLU A 62 -4.15 -15.55 6.53
C GLU A 62 -2.73 -15.00 6.75
N ALA A 63 -2.57 -14.05 7.67
CA ALA A 63 -1.26 -13.63 8.14
C ALA A 63 -0.63 -14.76 9.00
N ILE A 64 0.65 -15.04 8.75
CA ILE A 64 1.43 -16.03 9.54
C ILE A 64 1.96 -15.38 10.81
N TYR A 65 2.42 -14.14 10.71
CA TYR A 65 2.96 -13.35 11.82
C TYR A 65 2.45 -11.91 11.76
N GLU A 66 2.55 -11.25 12.90
CA GLU A 66 2.33 -9.81 13.04
C GLU A 66 3.42 -9.18 13.89
N THR A 67 3.69 -7.89 13.67
CA THR A 67 4.61 -7.14 14.50
C THR A 67 3.95 -6.68 15.80
N PRO A 68 4.73 -6.36 16.84
CA PRO A 68 4.22 -5.55 17.95
C PRO A 68 3.64 -4.23 17.41
N PRO A 69 2.63 -3.67 18.09
CA PRO A 69 2.07 -2.37 17.72
C PRO A 69 3.13 -1.26 17.79
N VAL A 70 3.14 -0.34 16.82
CA VAL A 70 4.02 0.82 16.84
C VAL A 70 3.81 1.69 18.09
N VAL A 71 4.77 2.55 18.42
CA VAL A 71 4.75 3.31 19.68
C VAL A 71 3.72 4.42 19.69
N THR A 72 3.37 5.01 18.56
CA THR A 72 2.38 6.09 18.47
C THR A 72 0.96 5.58 18.37
N LYS A 73 0.00 6.43 18.73
CA LYS A 73 -1.43 6.12 18.74
C LYS A 73 -2.14 6.70 17.52
N GLY A 74 -3.27 6.08 17.21
CA GLY A 74 -4.12 6.44 16.08
C GLY A 74 -3.49 5.98 14.79
N ASP A 75 -3.72 6.65 13.72
CA ASP A 75 -3.14 6.43 12.42
C ASP A 75 -1.63 6.72 12.47
N ALA A 76 -0.80 5.66 12.47
CA ALA A 76 0.62 5.75 12.82
C ALA A 76 1.54 4.75 12.10
N ALA A 77 1.27 3.44 12.12
CA ALA A 77 1.99 2.52 11.24
C ALA A 77 1.59 2.83 9.79
N ASP A 78 2.55 2.80 8.87
CA ASP A 78 2.31 3.27 7.54
C ASP A 78 2.85 2.33 6.46
N ASP A 79 4.13 2.39 6.17
CA ASP A 79 4.70 1.75 5.01
C ASP A 79 5.81 0.76 5.36
N PRO A 80 5.80 -0.45 4.79
CA PRO A 80 6.86 -1.44 4.97
C PRO A 80 7.84 -1.46 3.80
N ALA A 81 9.07 -1.87 4.07
CA ALA A 81 10.06 -2.25 3.08
C ALA A 81 10.83 -3.50 3.53
N ILE A 82 11.58 -4.14 2.62
CA ILE A 82 12.34 -5.35 2.96
C ILE A 82 13.78 -5.30 2.44
N TRP A 83 14.72 -5.69 3.29
CA TRP A 83 16.07 -6.05 2.90
C TRP A 83 16.23 -7.57 2.89
N VAL A 84 16.70 -8.11 1.78
CA VAL A 84 16.95 -9.54 1.64
C VAL A 84 18.39 -9.87 1.95
N ASN A 85 18.60 -10.66 2.99
CA ASN A 85 19.90 -11.27 3.28
C ASN A 85 20.18 -12.43 2.33
N LYS A 86 20.83 -12.17 1.21
CA LYS A 86 21.09 -13.21 0.19
C LYS A 86 21.92 -14.39 0.72
N SER A 87 22.77 -14.19 1.73
CA SER A 87 23.62 -15.24 2.32
C SER A 87 22.86 -16.10 3.34
N ASN A 88 21.89 -15.53 4.04
CA ASN A 88 21.02 -16.23 4.98
C ASN A 88 19.59 -15.61 4.91
N PRO A 89 18.76 -16.03 3.94
CA PRO A 89 17.49 -15.37 3.68
C PRO A 89 16.53 -15.36 4.87
N SER A 90 16.61 -16.32 5.78
CA SER A 90 15.80 -16.33 7.01
C SER A 90 16.14 -15.19 7.99
N ASN A 91 17.30 -14.54 7.82
CA ASN A 91 17.74 -13.37 8.58
C ASN A 91 17.57 -12.06 7.80
N SER A 92 16.61 -12.00 6.89
CA SER A 92 16.20 -10.76 6.23
C SER A 92 15.52 -9.80 7.20
N ILE A 93 15.52 -8.51 6.89
CA ILE A 93 14.94 -7.46 7.73
C ILE A 93 13.69 -6.90 7.04
N ILE A 94 12.61 -6.82 7.79
CA ILE A 94 11.44 -6.02 7.46
C ILE A 94 11.61 -4.66 8.13
N PHE A 95 11.51 -3.58 7.37
CA PHE A 95 11.37 -2.24 7.88
C PHE A 95 9.89 -1.88 7.96
N GLY A 96 9.53 -1.00 8.89
CA GLY A 96 8.18 -0.44 8.98
C GLY A 96 8.24 0.97 9.55
N THR A 97 7.46 1.87 9.00
CA THR A 97 7.40 3.24 9.50
C THR A 97 6.32 3.41 10.57
N ASP A 98 6.61 4.27 11.53
CA ASP A 98 5.62 4.97 12.33
C ASP A 98 5.65 6.43 11.86
N LYS A 99 4.66 6.83 11.04
CA LYS A 99 4.63 8.14 10.37
C LYS A 99 4.63 9.34 11.31
N LYS A 100 4.64 9.09 12.62
CA LYS A 100 4.70 10.09 13.68
C LYS A 100 5.98 10.02 14.52
N SER A 101 6.85 9.02 14.30
CA SER A 101 8.02 8.86 15.18
C SER A 101 9.29 8.30 14.54
N GLY A 102 9.23 7.44 13.52
CA GLY A 102 10.47 6.92 12.92
C GLY A 102 10.37 5.57 12.25
N ILE A 103 11.45 4.79 12.30
CA ILE A 103 11.58 3.53 11.59
C ILE A 103 11.82 2.39 12.58
N TYR A 104 11.06 1.31 12.39
CA TYR A 104 11.27 0.00 13.01
C TYR A 104 12.00 -0.94 12.07
N SER A 105 12.71 -1.90 12.67
CA SER A 105 13.21 -3.08 11.98
C SER A 105 12.68 -4.32 12.68
N TYR A 106 12.24 -5.31 11.90
CA TYR A 106 11.72 -6.58 12.40
C TYR A 106 12.38 -7.76 11.69
N ASN A 107 12.41 -8.92 12.34
CA ASN A 107 12.72 -10.17 11.65
C ASN A 107 11.48 -10.71 10.91
N LEU A 108 11.64 -11.81 10.17
CA LEU A 108 10.56 -12.42 9.39
C LEU A 108 9.42 -13.03 10.24
N GLN A 109 9.59 -13.14 11.57
CA GLN A 109 8.57 -13.54 12.53
C GLN A 109 7.89 -12.32 13.19
N GLY A 110 8.15 -11.12 12.68
CA GLY A 110 7.57 -9.87 13.19
C GLY A 110 8.18 -9.38 14.51
N GLN A 111 9.23 -10.03 15.05
CA GLN A 111 9.87 -9.59 16.27
C GLN A 111 10.72 -8.34 16.02
N GLU A 112 10.59 -7.33 16.86
CA GLU A 112 11.35 -6.09 16.78
C GLU A 112 12.85 -6.33 16.97
N LEU A 113 13.65 -5.87 16.02
CA LEU A 113 15.11 -5.86 16.08
C LEU A 113 15.63 -4.52 16.58
N SER A 114 15.04 -3.43 16.09
CA SER A 114 15.38 -2.06 16.53
C SER A 114 14.25 -1.08 16.24
N TYR A 115 14.30 0.06 16.94
CA TYR A 115 13.50 1.24 16.66
C TYR A 115 14.38 2.48 16.73
N THR A 116 14.33 3.32 15.70
CA THR A 116 15.05 4.60 15.66
C THR A 116 14.07 5.76 15.48
N ASN A 117 14.05 6.68 16.45
CA ASN A 117 13.24 7.89 16.36
C ASN A 117 13.90 8.88 15.40
N LEU A 118 13.22 9.19 14.30
CA LEU A 118 13.68 10.06 13.20
C LEU A 118 12.71 11.21 12.91
N GLY A 119 11.68 11.36 13.73
CA GLY A 119 10.54 12.25 13.48
C GLY A 119 9.49 11.59 12.60
N ASN A 120 8.71 12.39 11.92
CA ASN A 120 7.61 11.92 11.08
C ASN A 120 8.17 11.33 9.78
N ILE A 121 8.34 10.02 9.74
CA ILE A 121 8.76 9.26 8.54
C ILE A 121 7.52 8.59 7.97
N ASN A 122 7.09 9.01 6.78
CA ASN A 122 5.89 8.45 6.15
C ASN A 122 6.21 7.13 5.45
N ASN A 123 6.69 7.18 4.22
CA ASN A 123 6.99 5.99 3.45
C ASN A 123 8.48 5.66 3.43
N ILE A 124 8.77 4.41 3.05
CA ILE A 124 10.11 3.84 3.04
C ILE A 124 10.24 2.85 1.88
N ASP A 125 11.36 2.85 1.16
CA ASP A 125 11.63 1.85 0.11
C ASP A 125 13.09 1.47 0.07
N THR A 126 13.38 0.28 -0.42
CA THR A 126 14.75 -0.26 -0.52
C THR A 126 15.13 -0.65 -1.93
N ARG A 127 16.40 -0.41 -2.28
CA ARG A 127 17.02 -1.02 -3.47
C ARG A 127 18.39 -1.56 -3.10
N THR A 128 18.70 -2.76 -3.54
CA THR A 128 20.02 -3.36 -3.36
C THR A 128 20.76 -3.40 -4.68
N ILE A 129 21.95 -2.81 -4.71
CA ILE A 129 22.84 -2.76 -5.87
C ILE A 129 24.10 -3.53 -5.55
N ASN A 130 24.51 -4.37 -6.50
CA ASN A 130 25.78 -5.05 -6.45
C ASN A 130 26.86 -4.12 -7.02
N VAL A 131 27.89 -3.84 -6.24
CA VAL A 131 28.97 -2.90 -6.57
C VAL A 131 30.31 -3.61 -6.42
N GLY A 132 31.17 -3.48 -7.41
CA GLY A 132 32.52 -4.03 -7.37
C GLY A 132 33.02 -4.53 -8.73
N ASP A 133 34.21 -5.10 -8.72
CA ASP A 133 34.82 -5.77 -9.85
C ASP A 133 34.75 -7.32 -9.67
N ASP A 134 35.25 -8.07 -10.63
CA ASP A 134 35.18 -9.54 -10.66
C ASP A 134 35.77 -10.23 -9.41
N GLU A 135 36.61 -9.53 -8.62
CA GLU A 135 37.29 -10.09 -7.45
C GLU A 135 36.74 -9.60 -6.10
N ASN A 136 36.12 -8.40 -6.08
CA ASN A 136 35.63 -7.75 -4.85
C ASN A 136 34.24 -7.17 -5.10
N VAL A 137 33.23 -8.00 -4.94
CA VAL A 137 31.82 -7.62 -5.12
C VAL A 137 31.15 -7.53 -3.76
N SER A 138 30.53 -6.38 -3.47
CA SER A 138 29.68 -6.17 -2.30
C SER A 138 28.29 -5.71 -2.72
N ASP A 139 27.28 -6.20 -2.03
CA ASP A 139 25.94 -5.66 -2.13
C ASP A 139 25.83 -4.45 -1.19
N PHE A 140 25.24 -3.38 -1.71
CA PHE A 140 24.86 -2.19 -0.94
C PHE A 140 23.35 -2.00 -1.03
N THR A 141 22.73 -1.85 0.12
CA THR A 141 21.30 -1.53 0.21
C THR A 141 21.11 -0.05 0.50
N PHE A 142 20.24 0.54 -0.28
CA PHE A 142 19.84 1.93 -0.24
C PHE A 142 18.42 1.99 0.33
N LEU A 143 18.28 2.54 1.54
CA LEU A 143 17.02 2.73 2.22
C LEU A 143 16.61 4.19 2.07
N PHE A 144 15.57 4.45 1.30
CA PHE A 144 14.96 5.77 1.13
C PHE A 144 13.80 5.95 2.10
N ALA A 145 13.62 7.15 2.58
CA ALA A 145 12.45 7.52 3.37
C ALA A 145 12.02 8.96 3.12
N SER A 146 10.71 9.18 3.16
CA SER A 146 10.11 10.51 3.14
C SER A 146 10.03 11.06 4.55
N ASN A 147 10.79 12.12 4.84
CA ASN A 147 10.85 12.73 6.17
C ASN A 147 10.00 14.00 6.22
N ARG A 148 8.77 13.88 6.72
CA ARG A 148 7.82 15.00 6.87
C ARG A 148 8.27 16.03 7.89
N THR A 149 8.98 15.62 8.97
CA THR A 149 9.51 16.54 9.98
C THR A 149 10.52 17.51 9.38
N LEU A 150 11.37 17.02 8.49
CA LEU A 150 12.47 17.81 7.92
C LEU A 150 12.14 18.31 6.50
N GLY A 151 11.07 17.85 5.88
CA GLY A 151 10.72 18.12 4.48
C GLY A 151 11.84 17.67 3.56
N SER A 152 12.16 16.39 3.56
CA SER A 152 13.33 15.87 2.85
C SER A 152 13.15 14.44 2.38
N VAL A 153 13.93 14.07 1.37
CA VAL A 153 14.29 12.69 1.05
C VAL A 153 15.51 12.34 1.90
N ASP A 154 15.38 11.34 2.75
CA ASP A 154 16.48 10.78 3.53
C ASP A 154 16.92 9.45 2.93
N LEU A 155 18.23 9.23 2.82
CA LEU A 155 18.82 8.03 2.26
C LEU A 155 19.90 7.46 3.18
N TRP A 156 19.72 6.22 3.65
CA TRP A 156 20.75 5.43 4.32
C TRP A 156 21.36 4.45 3.32
N VAL A 157 22.67 4.27 3.42
CA VAL A 157 23.41 3.30 2.62
C VAL A 157 24.03 2.29 3.57
N PHE A 158 23.70 1.03 3.37
CA PHE A 158 24.20 -0.09 4.17
C PHE A 158 25.03 -1.02 3.28
N GLU A 159 26.23 -1.36 3.74
CA GLU A 159 26.98 -2.46 3.17
C GLU A 159 26.42 -3.77 3.76
N ASP A 160 26.04 -4.72 2.90
CA ASP A 160 25.27 -5.88 3.33
C ASP A 160 26.09 -6.83 4.24
N ASN A 161 27.43 -6.90 4.10
CA ASN A 161 28.26 -7.68 5.01
C ASN A 161 28.29 -7.08 6.42
N GLU A 162 28.41 -5.75 6.53
CA GLU A 162 28.33 -5.08 7.83
C GLU A 162 26.95 -5.23 8.48
N THR A 163 25.89 -5.21 7.67
CA THR A 163 24.52 -5.44 8.13
C THR A 163 24.38 -6.84 8.72
N ARG A 164 24.90 -7.86 8.05
CA ARG A 164 24.90 -9.23 8.56
C ARG A 164 25.66 -9.37 9.87
N GLU A 165 26.86 -8.78 9.95
CA GLU A 165 27.66 -8.80 11.18
C GLU A 165 26.93 -8.14 12.36
N LYS A 166 26.27 -6.99 12.12
CA LYS A 166 25.47 -6.31 13.15
C LYS A 166 24.27 -7.13 13.62
N LEU A 167 23.61 -7.85 12.70
CA LEU A 167 22.53 -8.76 13.06
C LEU A 167 23.01 -9.92 13.93
N GLU A 168 24.11 -10.57 13.57
CA GLU A 168 24.72 -11.67 14.34
C GLU A 168 25.13 -11.25 15.76
N ASN A 169 25.56 -10.01 15.91
CA ASN A 169 25.97 -9.42 17.18
C ASN A 169 24.80 -8.73 17.95
N ASN A 170 23.58 -8.81 17.48
CA ASN A 170 22.40 -8.12 18.02
C ASN A 170 22.63 -6.60 18.22
N SER A 171 23.34 -5.97 17.30
CA SER A 171 23.66 -4.54 17.32
C SER A 171 23.11 -3.77 16.11
N TRP A 172 22.21 -4.41 15.36
CA TRP A 172 21.57 -3.78 14.21
C TRP A 172 20.61 -2.67 14.66
N GLU A 173 20.75 -1.51 14.01
CA GLU A 173 19.81 -0.39 14.10
C GLU A 173 19.92 0.48 12.84
N VAL A 174 18.83 1.15 12.46
CA VAL A 174 18.88 2.22 11.46
C VAL A 174 19.59 3.42 12.09
N PRO A 175 20.68 3.95 11.51
CA PRO A 175 21.40 5.08 12.08
C PRO A 175 20.49 6.31 12.20
N SER A 176 20.68 7.08 13.28
CA SER A 176 19.92 8.31 13.53
C SER A 176 20.19 9.44 12.51
N LYS A 177 21.21 9.28 11.69
CA LYS A 177 21.53 10.20 10.58
C LYS A 177 21.58 9.43 9.28
N PRO A 178 20.89 9.91 8.23
CA PRO A 178 21.01 9.35 6.90
C PRO A 178 22.41 9.61 6.32
N SER A 179 22.81 8.78 5.37
CA SER A 179 24.05 8.97 4.59
C SER A 179 23.95 10.19 3.69
N PHE A 180 22.77 10.44 3.14
CA PHE A 180 22.45 11.60 2.31
C PHE A 180 21.06 12.14 2.64
N ARG A 181 20.87 13.44 2.41
CA ARG A 181 19.57 14.12 2.56
C ARG A 181 19.38 15.15 1.44
N GLY A 182 18.29 15.01 0.71
CA GLY A 182 17.80 16.00 -0.26
C GLY A 182 16.70 16.86 0.36
N LYS A 183 16.87 18.18 0.41
CA LYS A 183 15.85 19.10 0.90
C LYS A 183 14.79 19.31 -0.18
N SER A 184 13.56 18.99 0.14
CA SER A 184 12.40 19.12 -0.76
C SER A 184 11.73 20.49 -0.63
N ASP A 185 11.10 20.95 -1.71
CA ASP A 185 10.29 22.16 -1.77
C ASP A 185 8.76 21.88 -1.71
N ILE A 186 8.36 20.59 -1.70
CA ILE A 186 6.95 20.19 -1.52
C ILE A 186 6.66 19.82 -0.05
N ILE A 187 5.39 19.74 0.30
CA ILE A 187 4.98 19.13 1.56
C ILE A 187 5.14 17.61 1.38
N VAL A 188 6.17 17.06 2.00
CA VAL A 188 6.58 15.67 1.79
C VAL A 188 5.53 14.68 2.26
N TYR A 189 5.23 13.66 1.43
CA TYR A 189 4.28 12.59 1.72
C TYR A 189 4.89 11.21 1.41
N GLY A 190 4.48 10.54 0.32
CA GLY A 190 4.97 9.23 -0.06
C GLY A 190 6.34 9.23 -0.72
N ILE A 191 6.97 8.07 -0.80
CA ILE A 191 8.21 7.86 -1.55
C ILE A 191 8.30 6.45 -2.07
N CYS A 192 8.83 6.28 -3.27
CA CYS A 192 9.35 5.01 -3.76
C CYS A 192 10.67 5.21 -4.49
N ALA A 193 11.45 4.14 -4.61
CA ALA A 193 12.77 4.18 -5.25
C ALA A 193 12.82 3.27 -6.48
N GLY A 194 13.86 3.40 -7.28
CA GLY A 194 14.09 2.58 -8.46
C GLY A 194 15.52 2.65 -8.97
N ILE A 195 15.83 1.76 -9.89
CA ILE A 195 17.08 1.77 -10.64
C ILE A 195 16.74 2.05 -12.11
N ASP A 196 17.00 3.29 -12.55
CA ASP A 196 16.78 3.68 -13.93
C ASP A 196 18.08 3.56 -14.74
N PRO A 197 18.06 3.02 -15.98
CA PRO A 197 19.28 2.83 -16.79
C PRO A 197 19.97 4.13 -17.16
N LYS A 198 19.27 5.27 -17.15
CA LYS A 198 19.82 6.58 -17.50
C LYS A 198 20.28 7.38 -16.27
N TYR A 199 19.49 7.33 -15.19
CA TYR A 199 19.70 8.17 -14.01
C TYR A 199 20.27 7.42 -12.81
N GLY A 200 20.46 6.10 -12.93
CA GLY A 200 20.93 5.26 -11.82
C GLY A 200 19.86 5.10 -10.75
N LEU A 201 20.28 5.24 -9.50
CA LEU A 201 19.36 5.12 -8.36
C LEU A 201 18.49 6.38 -8.25
N VAL A 202 17.19 6.21 -8.38
CA VAL A 202 16.19 7.29 -8.37
C VAL A 202 15.20 7.10 -7.22
N ALA A 203 14.58 8.22 -6.80
CA ALA A 203 13.46 8.23 -5.88
C ALA A 203 12.38 9.19 -6.39
N PHE A 204 11.12 8.82 -6.14
CA PHE A 204 9.93 9.60 -6.49
C PHE A 204 9.25 10.02 -5.19
N LEU A 205 9.25 11.31 -4.90
CA LEU A 205 8.69 11.90 -3.70
C LEU A 205 7.39 12.62 -4.01
N THR A 206 6.30 12.24 -3.36
CA THR A 206 4.98 12.82 -3.60
C THR A 206 4.65 13.94 -2.61
N GLU A 207 3.68 14.78 -2.98
CA GLU A 207 3.24 15.94 -2.20
C GLU A 207 1.94 15.64 -1.43
N ASP A 208 1.96 15.90 -0.11
CA ASP A 208 0.78 15.92 0.75
C ASP A 208 -0.15 17.09 0.34
N THR A 209 -1.43 16.81 0.15
CA THR A 209 -2.46 17.78 -0.27
C THR A 209 -2.20 18.48 -1.60
N GLY A 210 -1.33 17.93 -2.43
CA GLY A 210 -0.95 18.50 -3.72
C GLY A 210 -0.59 17.47 -4.78
N PRO A 211 -0.55 17.89 -6.05
CA PRO A 211 -0.36 16.98 -7.16
C PRO A 211 1.11 16.79 -7.57
N ARG A 212 2.06 17.44 -6.90
CA ARG A 212 3.46 17.44 -7.35
C ARG A 212 4.17 16.15 -6.96
N VAL A 213 5.02 15.69 -7.87
CA VAL A 213 5.96 14.59 -7.63
C VAL A 213 7.36 15.08 -8.01
N GLU A 214 8.27 15.03 -7.08
CA GLU A 214 9.69 15.31 -7.29
C GLU A 214 10.43 14.01 -7.62
N VAL A 215 11.30 14.08 -8.62
CA VAL A 215 12.16 12.96 -9.02
C VAL A 215 13.60 13.29 -8.65
N TRP A 216 14.15 12.48 -7.78
CA TRP A 216 15.51 12.62 -7.25
C TRP A 216 16.42 11.52 -7.77
N ASN A 217 17.70 11.76 -7.89
CA ASN A 217 18.71 10.71 -8.08
C ASN A 217 19.91 10.85 -7.16
N LEU A 218 20.57 9.73 -6.92
CA LEU A 218 21.84 9.72 -6.20
C LEU A 218 22.98 9.96 -7.19
N THR A 219 23.78 10.98 -6.88
CA THR A 219 25.03 11.36 -7.60
C THR A 219 26.23 11.26 -6.66
N GLU A 220 27.44 11.47 -7.19
CA GLU A 220 28.67 11.60 -6.35
C GLU A 220 28.61 12.74 -5.35
N ASN A 221 27.76 13.75 -5.57
CA ASN A 221 27.60 14.90 -4.69
C ASN A 221 26.45 14.77 -3.69
N GLY A 222 25.66 13.71 -3.78
CA GLY A 222 24.49 13.45 -2.94
C GLY A 222 23.20 13.30 -3.73
N LEU A 223 22.08 13.67 -3.12
CA LEU A 223 20.76 13.61 -3.76
C LEU A 223 20.48 14.89 -4.54
N ASP A 224 20.30 14.77 -5.84
CA ASP A 224 19.98 15.85 -6.75
C ASP A 224 18.54 15.74 -7.29
N LEU A 225 17.82 16.86 -7.32
CA LEU A 225 16.49 16.93 -7.94
C LEU A 225 16.63 16.94 -9.47
N ILE A 226 16.10 15.93 -10.15
CA ILE A 226 16.13 15.81 -11.62
C ILE A 226 15.04 16.65 -12.25
N THR A 227 13.79 16.45 -11.79
CA THR A 227 12.60 17.08 -12.35
C THR A 227 11.44 17.02 -11.36
N THR A 228 10.39 17.76 -11.68
CA THR A 228 9.10 17.72 -10.97
C THR A 228 8.00 17.64 -12.00
N PHE A 229 6.98 16.81 -11.75
CA PHE A 229 5.80 16.73 -12.60
C PHE A 229 4.51 16.79 -11.77
N ASN A 230 3.38 16.92 -12.45
CA ASN A 230 2.06 16.99 -11.85
C ASN A 230 1.33 15.66 -12.07
N ASN A 231 1.02 14.93 -10.99
CA ASN A 231 0.28 13.67 -11.05
C ASN A 231 -1.25 13.85 -11.12
N GLY A 232 -1.76 15.06 -10.89
CA GLY A 232 -3.19 15.36 -10.97
C GLY A 232 -3.86 15.58 -9.61
N GLY A 233 -3.48 14.83 -8.58
CA GLY A 233 -4.00 14.93 -7.23
C GLY A 233 -3.01 14.42 -6.19
N GLU A 234 -3.40 14.48 -4.93
CA GLU A 234 -2.66 13.91 -3.81
C GLU A 234 -2.40 12.42 -4.03
N SER A 235 -1.23 11.95 -3.66
CA SER A 235 -0.79 10.59 -3.91
C SER A 235 0.20 10.16 -2.84
N GLU A 236 0.00 8.97 -2.28
CA GLU A 236 0.94 8.41 -1.31
C GLU A 236 1.69 7.22 -1.89
N GLY A 237 0.97 6.17 -2.27
CA GLY A 237 1.57 4.94 -2.74
C GLY A 237 2.22 5.07 -4.12
N CYS A 238 3.42 4.56 -4.26
CA CYS A 238 4.05 4.38 -5.56
C CYS A 238 5.01 3.19 -5.58
N VAL A 239 5.33 2.71 -6.78
CA VAL A 239 6.40 1.72 -7.01
C VAL A 239 6.99 1.90 -8.40
N TYR A 240 8.31 1.74 -8.51
CA TYR A 240 9.01 1.78 -9.79
C TYR A 240 9.41 0.37 -10.26
N ASP A 241 8.99 0.02 -11.46
CA ASP A 241 9.42 -1.18 -12.14
C ASP A 241 10.71 -0.93 -12.91
N ASP A 242 11.83 -1.28 -12.29
CA ASP A 242 13.18 -1.04 -12.82
C ASP A 242 13.37 -1.65 -14.23
N LEU A 243 12.79 -2.84 -14.47
CA LEU A 243 12.95 -3.57 -15.73
C LEU A 243 12.09 -2.99 -16.85
N ASN A 244 10.85 -2.63 -16.55
CA ASN A 244 9.90 -2.09 -17.51
C ASN A 244 9.94 -0.56 -17.58
N ARG A 245 10.76 0.09 -16.76
CA ARG A 245 10.86 1.55 -16.62
C ARG A 245 9.49 2.20 -16.45
N THR A 246 8.71 1.66 -15.54
CA THR A 246 7.33 2.12 -15.31
C THR A 246 7.16 2.55 -13.87
N LEU A 247 6.74 3.80 -13.67
CA LEU A 247 6.34 4.31 -12.37
C LEU A 247 4.83 4.13 -12.21
N PHE A 248 4.40 3.39 -11.19
CA PHE A 248 3.01 3.31 -10.78
C PHE A 248 2.79 4.24 -9.58
N ILE A 249 1.72 5.02 -9.62
CA ILE A 249 1.32 5.94 -8.54
C ILE A 249 -0.17 5.80 -8.30
N SER A 250 -0.56 5.69 -7.02
CA SER A 250 -1.95 5.76 -6.56
C SER A 250 -2.31 7.22 -6.24
N GLU A 251 -3.36 7.74 -6.87
CA GLU A 251 -3.93 9.07 -6.60
C GLU A 251 -5.19 8.91 -5.75
N GLU A 252 -5.19 9.45 -4.55
CA GLU A 252 -6.23 9.27 -3.54
C GLU A 252 -7.45 10.17 -3.74
N GLU A 253 -7.27 11.33 -4.37
CA GLU A 253 -8.32 12.34 -4.50
C GLU A 253 -9.59 11.85 -5.23
N VAL A 254 -10.47 12.76 -5.56
CA VAL A 254 -11.86 12.56 -6.03
C VAL A 254 -12.05 11.41 -7.02
N ARG A 255 -11.07 11.09 -7.84
CA ARG A 255 -11.16 10.02 -8.84
C ARG A 255 -10.64 8.67 -8.33
N GLY A 256 -9.70 8.66 -7.36
CA GLY A 256 -9.04 7.48 -6.84
C GLY A 256 -8.49 6.61 -7.98
N VAL A 257 -7.29 6.91 -8.45
CA VAL A 257 -6.79 6.37 -9.71
C VAL A 257 -5.42 5.73 -9.51
N LEU A 258 -5.23 4.52 -10.02
CA LEU A 258 -3.91 3.93 -10.20
C LEU A 258 -3.39 4.27 -11.59
N LYS A 259 -2.25 4.96 -11.65
CA LYS A 259 -1.59 5.43 -12.89
C LYS A 259 -0.29 4.71 -13.15
N ALA A 260 0.03 4.50 -14.42
CA ALA A 260 1.30 3.95 -14.89
C ALA A 260 1.97 4.94 -15.87
N TYR A 261 3.11 5.47 -15.48
CA TYR A 261 3.99 6.28 -16.33
C TYR A 261 5.05 5.38 -16.95
N ARG A 262 4.89 5.07 -18.24
CA ARG A 262 5.82 4.23 -18.99
C ARG A 262 6.92 5.10 -19.57
N LEU A 263 8.10 5.04 -18.95
CA LEU A 263 9.20 5.95 -19.25
C LEU A 263 10.10 5.39 -20.36
N ASP A 264 10.54 6.29 -21.21
CA ASP A 264 11.60 6.06 -22.19
C ASP A 264 12.82 6.92 -21.88
N ASP A 265 13.70 7.13 -22.86
CA ASP A 265 14.89 7.97 -22.69
C ASP A 265 14.58 9.47 -22.52
N SER A 266 13.36 9.93 -22.86
CA SER A 266 12.92 11.30 -22.59
C SER A 266 12.57 11.54 -21.11
N PHE A 267 12.24 10.47 -20.37
CA PHE A 267 11.80 10.54 -18.98
C PHE A 267 10.59 11.46 -18.81
N ASP A 268 9.60 11.25 -19.68
CA ASP A 268 8.40 12.07 -19.81
C ASP A 268 7.25 11.53 -18.97
N PHE A 269 6.69 12.36 -18.11
CA PHE A 269 5.56 12.06 -17.22
C PHE A 269 4.25 12.75 -17.67
N SER A 270 4.15 13.18 -18.92
CA SER A 270 3.00 13.98 -19.36
C SER A 270 1.71 13.17 -19.58
N GLU A 271 1.80 11.90 -19.95
CA GLU A 271 0.65 11.07 -20.33
C GLU A 271 0.66 9.70 -19.62
N PRO A 272 0.07 9.57 -18.40
CA PRO A 272 -0.04 8.29 -17.75
C PRO A 272 -1.12 7.41 -18.38
N TYR A 273 -0.88 6.10 -18.38
CA TYR A 273 -1.93 5.11 -18.60
C TYR A 273 -2.72 4.92 -17.30
N ILE A 274 -4.05 4.93 -17.37
CA ILE A 274 -4.92 4.63 -16.24
C ILE A 274 -5.08 3.12 -16.15
N VAL A 275 -4.51 2.55 -15.07
CA VAL A 275 -4.61 1.11 -14.78
C VAL A 275 -6.00 0.79 -14.24
N ASP A 276 -6.45 1.56 -13.23
CA ASP A 276 -7.76 1.37 -12.60
C ASP A 276 -8.23 2.68 -11.92
N SER A 277 -9.49 2.69 -11.47
CA SER A 277 -10.10 3.83 -10.78
C SER A 277 -11.26 3.39 -9.89
N ARG A 278 -11.84 4.33 -9.13
CA ARG A 278 -13.09 4.09 -8.36
C ARG A 278 -14.30 3.72 -9.23
N GLU A 279 -14.24 3.93 -10.54
CA GLU A 279 -15.26 3.43 -11.47
C GLU A 279 -15.03 1.96 -11.86
N GLY A 280 -13.85 1.40 -11.54
CA GLY A 280 -13.44 0.02 -11.77
C GLY A 280 -13.45 -0.83 -10.51
N GLN A 281 -12.27 -1.33 -10.12
CA GLN A 281 -12.10 -2.25 -8.98
C GLN A 281 -11.71 -1.57 -7.68
N ILE A 282 -11.35 -0.29 -7.68
CA ILE A 282 -10.94 0.45 -6.49
C ILE A 282 -12.19 0.84 -5.69
N GLY A 283 -12.35 0.29 -4.48
CA GLY A 283 -13.55 0.50 -3.65
C GLY A 283 -13.45 1.67 -2.66
N GLY A 284 -12.28 2.27 -2.54
CA GLY A 284 -12.01 3.37 -1.62
C GLY A 284 -10.81 4.19 -2.07
N ASP A 285 -9.99 4.61 -1.14
CA ASP A 285 -8.75 5.29 -1.47
C ASP A 285 -7.72 4.25 -1.96
N PRO A 286 -7.10 4.48 -3.13
CA PRO A 286 -5.98 3.69 -3.59
C PRO A 286 -4.72 4.13 -2.86
N GLU A 287 -4.12 3.23 -2.10
CA GLU A 287 -2.98 3.49 -1.24
C GLU A 287 -1.73 2.75 -1.70
N GLY A 288 -1.09 1.99 -0.83
CA GLY A 288 0.16 1.29 -1.10
C GLY A 288 0.16 0.48 -2.39
N VAL A 289 1.23 0.57 -3.13
CA VAL A 289 1.45 -0.12 -4.42
C VAL A 289 2.74 -0.91 -4.35
N SER A 290 2.70 -2.19 -4.70
CA SER A 290 3.89 -3.04 -4.74
C SER A 290 3.94 -3.94 -5.97
N LEU A 291 5.12 -4.48 -6.29
CA LEU A 291 5.37 -5.35 -7.44
C LEU A 291 5.92 -6.71 -7.00
N TYR A 292 5.13 -7.75 -7.17
CA TYR A 292 5.62 -9.10 -7.09
C TYR A 292 6.19 -9.54 -8.45
N LYS A 293 7.52 -9.52 -8.57
CA LYS A 293 8.26 -9.78 -9.83
C LYS A 293 8.57 -11.27 -9.93
N THR A 294 8.10 -11.94 -10.99
CA THR A 294 8.42 -13.35 -11.26
C THR A 294 9.50 -13.50 -12.35
N PRO A 295 10.13 -14.66 -12.50
CA PRO A 295 11.03 -14.91 -13.62
C PRO A 295 10.38 -14.61 -14.99
N ASN A 296 11.19 -14.36 -16.00
CA ASN A 296 10.75 -14.06 -17.38
C ASN A 296 9.98 -12.75 -17.54
N ASN A 297 10.24 -11.76 -16.67
CA ASN A 297 9.60 -10.44 -16.72
C ASN A 297 8.07 -10.48 -16.56
N SER A 298 7.53 -11.48 -15.90
CA SER A 298 6.12 -11.52 -15.50
C SER A 298 5.93 -11.14 -14.02
N GLY A 299 4.73 -11.28 -13.50
CA GLY A 299 4.41 -10.99 -12.10
C GLY A 299 3.14 -10.20 -11.93
N TYR A 300 2.98 -9.61 -10.78
CA TYR A 300 1.77 -8.91 -10.38
C TYR A 300 2.06 -7.50 -9.90
N LEU A 301 1.23 -6.56 -10.29
CA LEU A 301 1.07 -5.26 -9.67
C LEU A 301 -0.03 -5.40 -8.62
N ILE A 302 0.24 -4.96 -7.40
CA ILE A 302 -0.68 -5.09 -6.27
C ILE A 302 -0.97 -3.70 -5.73
N LEU A 303 -2.25 -3.42 -5.53
CA LEU A 303 -2.74 -2.15 -5.00
C LEU A 303 -3.55 -2.41 -3.74
N SER A 304 -3.28 -1.68 -2.67
CA SER A 304 -4.18 -1.55 -1.54
C SER A 304 -5.38 -0.69 -1.92
N SER A 305 -6.58 -1.27 -1.88
CA SER A 305 -7.86 -0.56 -1.95
C SER A 305 -8.36 -0.39 -0.51
N GLN A 306 -7.89 0.68 0.15
CA GLN A 306 -8.00 0.88 1.59
C GLN A 306 -9.46 0.86 2.07
N GLY A 307 -10.33 1.65 1.45
CA GLY A 307 -11.69 1.86 1.95
C GLY A 307 -12.60 0.63 1.92
N ASP A 308 -12.25 -0.44 1.19
CA ASP A 308 -12.94 -1.73 1.22
C ASP A 308 -12.04 -2.88 1.68
N SER A 309 -10.87 -2.55 2.22
CA SER A 309 -9.92 -3.47 2.88
C SER A 309 -9.60 -4.70 2.04
N LYS A 310 -9.23 -4.49 0.78
CA LYS A 310 -8.83 -5.54 -0.14
C LYS A 310 -7.59 -5.14 -0.93
N PHE A 311 -6.95 -6.13 -1.53
CA PHE A 311 -5.79 -5.97 -2.39
C PHE A 311 -6.18 -6.37 -3.80
N ASN A 312 -6.05 -5.43 -4.74
CA ASN A 312 -6.32 -5.67 -6.15
C ASN A 312 -5.04 -6.13 -6.85
N LEU A 313 -5.13 -7.19 -7.64
CA LEU A 313 -4.03 -7.71 -8.45
C LEU A 313 -4.27 -7.45 -9.92
N TYR A 314 -3.22 -6.97 -10.56
CA TYR A 314 -3.18 -6.73 -12.01
C TYR A 314 -1.96 -7.44 -12.61
N ASP A 315 -1.99 -7.75 -13.90
CA ASP A 315 -0.77 -8.17 -14.60
C ASP A 315 0.29 -7.05 -14.49
N ARG A 316 1.54 -7.42 -14.19
CA ARG A 316 2.65 -6.46 -14.11
C ARG A 316 2.94 -5.80 -15.45
N ASN A 317 2.63 -6.48 -16.56
CA ASN A 317 2.90 -6.01 -17.90
C ASN A 317 1.71 -5.28 -18.52
N TYR A 318 2.00 -4.30 -19.34
CA TYR A 318 0.97 -3.60 -20.12
C TYR A 318 0.09 -4.59 -20.90
N PRO A 319 -1.24 -4.44 -20.90
CA PRO A 319 -2.01 -3.28 -20.42
C PRO A 319 -2.42 -3.31 -18.93
N TYR A 320 -1.76 -4.10 -18.08
CA TYR A 320 -2.02 -4.20 -16.64
C TYR A 320 -3.43 -4.70 -16.31
N ASP A 321 -3.84 -5.76 -17.02
CA ASP A 321 -5.18 -6.32 -16.89
C ASP A 321 -5.46 -6.73 -15.45
N TYR A 322 -6.65 -6.37 -14.94
CA TYR A 322 -7.11 -6.82 -13.63
C TYR A 322 -7.27 -8.34 -13.62
N ILE A 323 -6.76 -8.98 -12.58
CA ILE A 323 -6.79 -10.43 -12.41
C ILE A 323 -7.84 -10.82 -11.37
N THR A 324 -7.69 -10.32 -10.14
CA THR A 324 -8.58 -10.63 -9.02
C THR A 324 -8.33 -9.68 -7.85
N SER A 325 -9.13 -9.83 -6.79
CA SER A 325 -8.86 -9.20 -5.49
C SER A 325 -8.88 -10.27 -4.40
N PHE A 326 -8.13 -10.02 -3.32
CA PHE A 326 -8.16 -10.85 -2.12
C PHE A 326 -8.15 -9.98 -0.86
N ARG A 327 -8.37 -10.60 0.30
CA ARG A 327 -8.27 -10.00 1.63
C ARG A 327 -7.30 -10.79 2.49
N ILE A 328 -6.74 -10.13 3.50
CA ILE A 328 -6.04 -10.81 4.58
C ILE A 328 -7.04 -10.96 5.73
N GLY A 329 -7.57 -12.16 5.84
CA GLY A 329 -8.56 -12.55 6.85
C GLY A 329 -7.95 -12.86 8.22
N SER A 330 -8.82 -13.10 9.21
CA SER A 330 -8.38 -13.46 10.56
C SER A 330 -7.94 -14.91 10.62
N SER A 331 -6.82 -15.18 11.27
CA SER A 331 -6.41 -16.51 11.70
C SER A 331 -6.88 -16.79 13.15
N LYS A 332 -6.42 -17.89 13.74
CA LYS A 332 -6.76 -18.22 15.14
C LYS A 332 -6.23 -17.21 16.17
N SER A 333 -5.14 -16.53 15.87
CA SER A 333 -4.40 -15.69 16.83
C SER A 333 -4.12 -14.29 16.32
N ILE A 334 -4.30 -14.04 15.03
CA ILE A 334 -4.04 -12.76 14.36
C ILE A 334 -5.36 -12.29 13.75
N ASP A 335 -5.73 -11.04 13.96
CA ASP A 335 -6.92 -10.46 13.35
C ASP A 335 -6.73 -10.15 11.86
N ASN A 336 -7.81 -9.82 11.19
CA ASN A 336 -7.79 -9.45 9.78
C ASN A 336 -7.14 -8.09 9.57
N VAL A 337 -6.65 -7.87 8.38
CA VAL A 337 -6.11 -6.57 7.94
C VAL A 337 -7.24 -5.68 7.41
N THR A 338 -7.23 -4.42 7.81
CA THR A 338 -8.18 -3.40 7.34
C THR A 338 -7.50 -2.05 7.18
N ASP A 339 -8.12 -1.19 6.37
CA ASP A 339 -7.70 0.21 6.19
C ASP A 339 -6.17 0.32 5.98
N THR A 340 -5.66 -0.44 5.00
CA THR A 340 -4.22 -0.57 4.74
C THR A 340 -3.67 0.61 3.98
N ASP A 341 -2.70 1.30 4.56
CA ASP A 341 -1.89 2.32 3.90
C ASP A 341 -0.82 1.63 3.03
N GLY A 342 0.32 1.25 3.58
CA GLY A 342 1.45 0.70 2.85
C GLY A 342 1.48 -0.82 2.72
N ILE A 343 2.04 -1.30 1.62
CA ILE A 343 2.31 -2.72 1.36
C ILE A 343 3.67 -2.92 0.71
N GLU A 344 4.31 -4.05 1.00
CA GLU A 344 5.51 -4.49 0.28
C GLU A 344 5.44 -5.97 -0.07
N THR A 345 5.96 -6.35 -1.23
CA THR A 345 6.02 -7.74 -1.68
C THR A 345 7.38 -8.09 -2.26
N ILE A 346 7.84 -9.30 -2.03
CA ILE A 346 9.06 -9.79 -2.64
C ILE A 346 8.93 -11.24 -3.07
N ASN A 347 9.41 -11.53 -4.27
CA ASN A 347 9.58 -12.89 -4.78
C ASN A 347 10.99 -13.36 -4.52
N TYR A 348 11.23 -13.89 -3.33
CA TYR A 348 12.49 -14.49 -2.95
C TYR A 348 12.24 -15.56 -1.89
N LYS A 349 12.73 -16.79 -2.08
CA LYS A 349 12.61 -17.83 -1.04
C LYS A 349 13.38 -17.40 0.21
N LEU A 350 12.66 -17.00 1.24
CA LEU A 350 13.24 -16.52 2.50
C LEU A 350 13.40 -17.64 3.53
N SER A 351 12.47 -18.60 3.54
CA SER A 351 12.49 -19.79 4.40
C SER A 351 11.56 -20.86 3.84
N GLU A 352 11.38 -21.97 4.58
CA GLU A 352 10.36 -22.96 4.23
C GLU A 352 8.93 -22.46 4.47
N GLU A 353 8.73 -21.47 5.36
CA GLU A 353 7.45 -20.80 5.58
C GLU A 353 7.14 -19.81 4.46
N TYR A 354 8.17 -19.28 3.80
CA TYR A 354 8.09 -18.28 2.73
C TYR A 354 8.79 -18.77 1.46
N PRO A 355 8.29 -19.88 0.85
CA PRO A 355 8.97 -20.50 -0.30
C PRO A 355 8.91 -19.64 -1.57
N GLU A 356 7.88 -18.80 -1.69
CA GLU A 356 7.63 -17.86 -2.80
C GLU A 356 7.71 -16.39 -2.33
N GLY A 357 8.41 -16.13 -1.22
CA GLY A 357 8.53 -14.81 -0.63
C GLY A 357 7.36 -14.40 0.24
N ILE A 358 7.25 -13.11 0.52
CA ILE A 358 6.28 -12.56 1.46
C ILE A 358 5.53 -11.35 0.90
N MET A 359 4.39 -11.08 1.49
CA MET A 359 3.70 -9.79 1.48
C MET A 359 3.65 -9.26 2.90
N ILE A 360 3.94 -7.98 3.06
CA ILE A 360 3.78 -7.24 4.31
C ILE A 360 2.70 -6.19 4.07
N ALA A 361 1.74 -6.09 4.98
CA ALA A 361 0.66 -5.11 4.91
C ALA A 361 0.54 -4.37 6.24
N GLN A 362 0.41 -3.06 6.19
CA GLN A 362 0.02 -2.27 7.34
C GLN A 362 -1.44 -2.61 7.72
N ASP A 363 -1.73 -2.69 9.02
CA ASP A 363 -3.08 -2.92 9.55
C ASP A 363 -3.59 -1.69 10.29
N GLY A 364 -4.54 -1.00 9.67
CA GLY A 364 -5.12 0.24 10.18
C GLY A 364 -5.96 0.05 11.43
N LEU A 365 -6.56 -1.12 11.62
CA LEU A 365 -7.42 -1.41 12.78
C LEU A 365 -7.03 -2.70 13.50
N ASN A 366 -5.82 -2.75 14.02
CA ASN A 366 -5.27 -3.86 14.78
C ASN A 366 -6.09 -4.17 16.05
N LYS A 367 -6.48 -5.42 16.25
CA LYS A 367 -7.32 -5.89 17.36
C LYS A 367 -6.72 -7.09 18.10
N ASP A 368 -7.07 -7.20 19.38
CA ASP A 368 -6.87 -8.39 20.20
C ASP A 368 -8.24 -8.75 20.80
N GLY A 369 -8.95 -9.64 20.15
CA GLY A 369 -10.35 -9.90 20.41
C GLY A 369 -11.21 -8.65 20.18
N TYR A 370 -11.82 -8.14 21.25
CA TYR A 370 -12.65 -6.93 21.18
C TYR A 370 -11.89 -5.63 21.48
N ARG A 371 -10.57 -5.69 21.71
CA ARG A 371 -9.77 -4.53 22.08
C ARG A 371 -9.01 -4.03 20.87
N THR A 372 -9.25 -2.77 20.49
CA THR A 372 -8.41 -2.07 19.52
C THR A 372 -7.06 -1.78 20.14
N LYS A 373 -6.00 -2.16 19.43
CA LYS A 373 -4.60 -1.83 19.75
C LYS A 373 -4.13 -0.71 18.84
N ARG A 374 -2.88 -0.30 19.00
CA ARG A 374 -2.20 0.56 18.01
C ARG A 374 -1.91 -0.27 16.78
N GLN A 375 -1.77 0.40 15.65
CA GLN A 375 -1.49 -0.19 14.35
C GLN A 375 -0.18 -0.98 14.35
N ASN A 376 -0.08 -1.94 13.46
CA ASN A 376 1.08 -2.80 13.27
C ASN A 376 1.20 -3.25 11.81
N PHE A 377 2.06 -4.21 11.55
CA PHE A 377 2.21 -4.85 10.25
C PHE A 377 1.90 -6.35 10.34
N LYS A 378 1.25 -6.89 9.31
CA LYS A 378 0.96 -8.32 9.16
C LYS A 378 1.84 -8.89 8.05
N ILE A 379 2.30 -10.13 8.25
CA ILE A 379 3.23 -10.84 7.36
C ILE A 379 2.52 -12.07 6.81
N VAL A 380 2.41 -12.13 5.48
CA VAL A 380 1.72 -13.19 4.73
C VAL A 380 2.70 -13.94 3.86
N SER A 381 2.59 -15.26 3.76
CA SER A 381 3.31 -16.02 2.73
C SER A 381 2.73 -15.70 1.35
N PHE A 382 3.57 -15.26 0.41
CA PHE A 382 3.07 -14.98 -0.93
C PHE A 382 2.61 -16.24 -1.67
N LYS A 383 3.07 -17.42 -1.23
CA LYS A 383 2.54 -18.70 -1.72
C LYS A 383 1.02 -18.80 -1.52
N ASP A 384 0.51 -18.36 -0.38
CA ASP A 384 -0.94 -18.44 -0.09
C ASP A 384 -1.73 -17.50 -1.02
N VAL A 385 -1.16 -16.35 -1.38
CA VAL A 385 -1.72 -15.45 -2.40
C VAL A 385 -1.72 -16.12 -3.77
N LEU A 386 -0.64 -16.81 -4.16
CA LEU A 386 -0.58 -17.56 -5.43
C LEU A 386 -1.58 -18.72 -5.46
N ASP A 387 -1.75 -19.46 -4.36
CA ASP A 387 -2.74 -20.56 -4.27
C ASP A 387 -4.16 -20.05 -4.51
N VAL A 388 -4.50 -18.86 -4.02
CA VAL A 388 -5.80 -18.21 -4.31
C VAL A 388 -5.95 -17.88 -5.79
N LEU A 389 -4.89 -17.41 -6.46
CA LEU A 389 -4.92 -17.10 -7.89
C LEU A 389 -5.15 -18.34 -8.75
N ASP A 390 -4.61 -19.50 -8.36
CA ASP A 390 -4.78 -20.75 -9.08
C ASP A 390 -6.21 -21.31 -8.98
N VAL A 391 -6.92 -21.03 -7.89
CA VAL A 391 -8.32 -21.43 -7.70
C VAL A 391 -9.28 -20.55 -8.51
N THR A 392 -8.90 -19.32 -8.83
CA THR A 392 -9.75 -18.35 -9.55
C THR A 392 -9.59 -18.43 -11.07
N ARG A 393 -8.62 -19.18 -11.58
CA ARG A 393 -8.39 -19.47 -13.01
C ARG A 393 -9.06 -20.78 -13.43
#